data_3f9fead21b0798bf0084628f25a82fa3
#
_entry.id   3f9fead21b0798bf0084628f25a82fa3
#
_cell.length_a   1.000
_cell.length_b   1.000
_cell.length_c   1.000
_cell.angle_alpha   90.00
_cell.angle_beta   90.00
_cell.angle_gamma   90.00
#
_symmetry.space_group_name_H-M   'P 1'
#
loop_
_entity.id
_entity.type
_entity.pdbx_description
1 polymer ?
#
loop_
_entity_poly.entity_id
_entity_poly.type
_entity_poly.pdbx_seq_one_letter_code
_entity_poly.pdbx_strand_id
1 'polypeptide(L)'
;SVAVQLVKGIHSFSLLAIPFFILAGEIMGAGGISRRIIEFTNVLVGRVRGGLAQVNILASMFFGGISGSAIADVSSIGALLIPMMMDSGYDTDYAVDVTITSACQGLIIPPSHNMIIFAVSAGGVSVGQLFLGGMLPGVLLGMALMIISYVIAVKRGYPKGAKISFKEAIKIASSAILGLLTAVIIIGGVIGGVFTATESAAVACLYAFIVTFFIYREIPLSKMDEILLNALRTLATVLALLACCNAFGWFLAYLKIPALITGALLGVSNNKIVVLLLINLLLLALGTIMDMAPLIMITTPILMPVIQSIGMNPIQFGVMMVLNLAIGLCTPPVGAVLFVGCTIGKISMEKLTKSLFPFYAAMLAVLMLVTFVPEVVLFIPNLLLK
;
A
#
# COMPACT_ATOMS: atom_id res chain seq x y z
N SER A 1 27.39 -4.70 -20.18
CA SER A 1 28.07 -4.39 -18.92
C SER A 1 27.05 -4.04 -17.82
N VAL A 2 27.42 -4.21 -16.57
CA VAL A 2 26.57 -3.87 -15.41
C VAL A 2 26.10 -2.41 -15.47
N ALA A 3 26.99 -1.48 -15.83
CA ALA A 3 26.65 -0.06 -15.98
C ALA A 3 25.49 0.20 -16.96
N VAL A 4 25.42 -0.53 -18.07
CA VAL A 4 24.31 -0.42 -19.02
C VAL A 4 23.00 -0.91 -18.40
N GLN A 5 23.05 -1.96 -17.57
CA GLN A 5 21.85 -2.48 -16.91
C GLN A 5 21.34 -1.56 -15.79
N LEU A 6 22.24 -0.88 -15.08
CA LEU A 6 21.88 0.15 -14.12
C LEU A 6 21.04 1.27 -14.79
N VAL A 7 21.51 1.78 -15.93
CA VAL A 7 20.80 2.83 -16.68
C VAL A 7 19.48 2.31 -17.27
N LYS A 8 19.49 1.09 -17.84
CA LYS A 8 18.26 0.47 -18.38
C LYS A 8 17.19 0.27 -17.32
N GLY A 9 17.59 -0.01 -16.07
CA GLY A 9 16.65 -0.24 -14.97
C GLY A 9 15.78 0.96 -14.62
N ILE A 10 16.22 2.16 -14.93
CA ILE A 10 15.46 3.40 -14.69
C ILE A 10 14.88 4.01 -15.98
N HIS A 11 15.18 3.42 -17.14
CA HIS A 11 14.77 3.93 -18.45
C HIS A 11 13.48 3.26 -18.93
N SER A 12 12.39 3.45 -18.18
CA SER A 12 11.06 2.97 -18.55
C SER A 12 10.03 4.09 -18.41
N PHE A 13 9.20 4.28 -19.44
CA PHE A 13 8.15 5.30 -19.41
C PHE A 13 7.17 5.10 -18.25
N SER A 14 6.81 3.86 -17.94
CA SER A 14 5.90 3.57 -16.82
C SER A 14 6.47 3.98 -15.45
N LEU A 15 7.80 3.99 -15.30
CA LEU A 15 8.45 4.42 -14.05
C LEU A 15 8.32 5.93 -13.81
N LEU A 16 8.04 6.73 -14.85
CA LEU A 16 7.79 8.17 -14.70
C LEU A 16 6.54 8.47 -13.86
N ALA A 17 5.64 7.52 -13.68
CA ALA A 17 4.51 7.68 -12.77
C ALA A 17 4.96 7.79 -11.30
N ILE A 18 6.06 7.13 -10.91
CA ILE A 18 6.55 7.09 -9.52
C ILE A 18 6.93 8.49 -9.01
N PRO A 19 7.72 9.31 -9.72
CA PRO A 19 8.01 10.69 -9.31
C PRO A 19 6.76 11.52 -9.04
N PHE A 20 5.77 11.43 -9.92
CA PHE A 20 4.53 12.19 -9.79
C PHE A 20 3.69 11.69 -8.60
N PHE A 21 3.60 10.39 -8.36
CA PHE A 21 2.90 9.85 -7.18
C PHE A 21 3.59 10.24 -5.88
N ILE A 22 4.93 10.15 -5.81
CA ILE A 22 5.69 10.57 -4.63
C ILE A 22 5.44 12.07 -4.37
N LEU A 23 5.57 12.90 -5.39
CA LEU A 23 5.36 14.34 -5.23
C LEU A 23 3.92 14.68 -4.86
N ALA A 24 2.92 14.04 -5.47
CA ALA A 24 1.52 14.21 -5.10
C ALA A 24 1.28 13.80 -3.64
N GLY A 25 1.83 12.68 -3.20
CA GLY A 25 1.75 12.21 -1.82
C GLY A 25 2.36 13.18 -0.80
N GLU A 26 3.55 13.72 -1.10
CA GLU A 26 4.22 14.73 -0.26
C GLU A 26 3.41 16.04 -0.19
N ILE A 27 2.91 16.53 -1.32
CA ILE A 27 2.05 17.74 -1.36
C ILE A 27 0.78 17.52 -0.53
N MET A 28 0.12 16.39 -0.69
CA MET A 28 -1.12 16.07 0.02
C MET A 28 -0.89 15.83 1.52
N GLY A 29 0.21 15.17 1.87
CA GLY A 29 0.61 14.95 3.25
C GLY A 29 0.87 16.25 4.00
N ALA A 30 1.64 17.16 3.40
CA ALA A 30 1.93 18.47 3.96
C ALA A 30 0.69 19.39 3.97
N GLY A 31 -0.20 19.26 2.97
CA GLY A 31 -1.33 20.16 2.71
C GLY A 31 -2.60 19.91 3.52
N GLY A 32 -2.53 19.17 4.63
CA GLY A 32 -3.67 18.95 5.52
C GLY A 32 -4.78 18.06 4.95
N ILE A 33 -4.55 17.40 3.82
CA ILE A 33 -5.51 16.48 3.22
C ILE A 33 -5.71 15.26 4.12
N SER A 34 -4.64 14.75 4.75
CA SER A 34 -4.71 13.64 5.71
C SER A 34 -5.69 13.94 6.84
N ARG A 35 -5.64 15.15 7.41
CA ARG A 35 -6.56 15.58 8.47
C ARG A 35 -8.02 15.60 8.00
N ARG A 36 -8.29 16.12 6.80
CA ARG A 36 -9.66 16.14 6.23
C ARG A 36 -10.18 14.74 5.94
N ILE A 37 -9.33 13.83 5.50
CA ILE A 37 -9.69 12.42 5.32
C ILE A 37 -10.05 11.80 6.67
N ILE A 38 -9.28 12.04 7.74
CA ILE A 38 -9.59 11.59 9.10
C ILE A 38 -10.93 12.14 9.57
N GLU A 39 -11.19 13.44 9.42
CA GLU A 39 -12.45 14.06 9.79
C GLU A 39 -13.63 13.46 9.01
N PHE A 40 -13.49 13.26 7.71
CA PHE A 40 -14.50 12.64 6.85
C PHE A 40 -14.77 11.18 7.24
N THR A 41 -13.74 10.38 7.44
CA THR A 41 -13.91 8.98 7.87
C THR A 41 -14.53 8.89 9.27
N ASN A 42 -14.26 9.85 10.13
CA ASN A 42 -14.92 9.95 11.43
C ASN A 42 -16.43 10.18 11.31
N VAL A 43 -16.89 10.94 10.31
CA VAL A 43 -18.32 11.09 10.00
C VAL A 43 -18.94 9.75 9.60
N LEU A 44 -18.22 8.94 8.82
CA LEU A 44 -18.73 7.68 8.27
C LEU A 44 -18.80 6.57 9.32
N VAL A 45 -17.69 6.35 10.04
CA VAL A 45 -17.52 5.16 10.90
C VAL A 45 -17.19 5.47 12.36
N GLY A 46 -17.00 6.74 12.73
CA GLY A 46 -16.55 7.13 14.07
C GLY A 46 -17.53 6.81 15.21
N ARG A 47 -18.82 6.63 14.92
CA ARG A 47 -19.88 6.43 15.94
C ARG A 47 -19.89 5.08 16.63
N VAL A 48 -19.25 4.07 16.05
CA VAL A 48 -19.25 2.70 16.60
C VAL A 48 -18.33 2.59 17.80
N ARG A 49 -18.46 1.52 18.58
CA ARG A 49 -17.48 1.24 19.64
C ARG A 49 -16.12 0.99 19.03
N GLY A 50 -15.07 1.61 19.57
CA GLY A 50 -13.75 1.61 18.93
C GLY A 50 -13.72 2.48 17.66
N GLY A 51 -14.53 3.52 17.56
CA GLY A 51 -14.73 4.33 16.35
C GLY A 51 -13.45 4.91 15.78
N LEU A 52 -12.49 5.37 16.62
CA LEU A 52 -11.21 5.91 16.14
C LEU A 52 -10.36 4.85 15.45
N ALA A 53 -10.43 3.59 15.84
CA ALA A 53 -9.76 2.50 15.14
C ALA A 53 -10.38 2.25 13.75
N GLN A 54 -11.72 2.31 13.63
CA GLN A 54 -12.41 2.23 12.33
C GLN A 54 -12.06 3.40 11.43
N VAL A 55 -11.96 4.60 12.01
CA VAL A 55 -11.50 5.82 11.33
C VAL A 55 -10.09 5.64 10.79
N ASN A 56 -9.18 5.08 11.59
CA ASN A 56 -7.81 4.82 11.20
C ASN A 56 -7.74 3.89 9.97
N ILE A 57 -8.44 2.75 10.02
CA ILE A 57 -8.45 1.78 8.92
C ILE A 57 -9.01 2.43 7.65
N LEU A 58 -10.15 3.12 7.74
CA LEU A 58 -10.76 3.74 6.57
C LEU A 58 -9.96 4.94 6.03
N ALA A 59 -9.34 5.72 6.91
CA ALA A 59 -8.46 6.83 6.51
C ALA A 59 -7.23 6.32 5.77
N SER A 60 -6.58 5.26 6.26
CA SER A 60 -5.46 4.61 5.58
C SER A 60 -5.86 3.99 4.24
N MET A 61 -7.10 3.49 4.09
CA MET A 61 -7.61 3.05 2.79
C MET A 61 -7.59 4.17 1.75
N PHE A 62 -8.03 5.36 2.14
CA PHE A 62 -8.05 6.49 1.21
C PHE A 62 -6.68 7.12 1.01
N PHE A 63 -5.92 7.29 2.08
CA PHE A 63 -4.62 7.97 2.03
C PHE A 63 -3.49 7.08 1.50
N GLY A 64 -3.46 5.81 1.89
CA GLY A 64 -2.43 4.84 1.51
C GLY A 64 -2.35 4.65 0.00
N GLY A 65 -3.51 4.60 -0.69
CA GLY A 65 -3.57 4.58 -2.14
C GLY A 65 -3.00 5.83 -2.81
N ILE A 66 -3.02 6.98 -2.13
CA ILE A 66 -2.48 8.23 -2.67
C ILE A 66 -0.98 8.34 -2.38
N SER A 67 -0.57 8.07 -1.12
CA SER A 67 0.84 8.14 -0.70
C SER A 67 1.69 7.00 -1.26
N GLY A 68 1.08 5.84 -1.48
CA GLY A 68 1.73 4.61 -1.93
C GLY A 68 2.78 4.04 -0.97
N SER A 69 2.96 4.62 0.22
CA SER A 69 3.97 4.24 1.20
C SER A 69 3.34 4.02 2.57
N ALA A 70 3.42 2.80 3.10
CA ALA A 70 2.94 2.51 4.44
C ALA A 70 3.73 3.27 5.53
N ILE A 71 5.03 3.51 5.32
CA ILE A 71 5.85 4.33 6.22
C ILE A 71 5.32 5.76 6.26
N ALA A 72 5.03 6.35 5.10
CA ALA A 72 4.46 7.70 5.03
C ALA A 72 3.07 7.77 5.66
N ASP A 73 2.24 6.72 5.50
CA ASP A 73 0.92 6.64 6.12
C ASP A 73 1.02 6.59 7.65
N VAL A 74 1.85 5.72 8.22
CA VAL A 74 2.07 5.66 9.68
C VAL A 74 2.67 6.96 10.20
N SER A 75 3.56 7.60 9.45
CA SER A 75 4.18 8.87 9.85
C SER A 75 3.23 10.06 9.79
N SER A 76 2.21 10.04 8.94
CA SER A 76 1.22 11.12 8.79
C SER A 76 -0.08 10.85 9.55
N ILE A 77 -0.82 9.81 9.17
CA ILE A 77 -2.08 9.43 9.82
C ILE A 77 -1.81 8.87 11.22
N GLY A 78 -0.81 8.00 11.35
CA GLY A 78 -0.45 7.39 12.63
C GLY A 78 0.03 8.43 13.66
N ALA A 79 0.81 9.41 13.25
CA ALA A 79 1.25 10.49 14.14
C ALA A 79 0.08 11.32 14.70
N LEU A 80 -1.05 11.37 14.01
CA LEU A 80 -2.27 12.04 14.48
C LEU A 80 -3.16 11.09 15.28
N LEU A 81 -3.43 9.90 14.75
CA LEU A 81 -4.44 9.00 15.32
C LEU A 81 -3.94 8.20 16.52
N ILE A 82 -2.66 7.79 16.57
CA ILE A 82 -2.14 7.05 17.74
C ILE A 82 -2.30 7.87 19.01
N PRO A 83 -1.83 9.13 19.11
CA PRO A 83 -2.06 9.96 20.30
C PRO A 83 -3.56 10.19 20.58
N MET A 84 -4.37 10.49 19.54
CA MET A 84 -5.80 10.69 19.72
C MET A 84 -6.51 9.45 20.29
N MET A 85 -6.12 8.25 19.85
CA MET A 85 -6.65 6.99 20.39
C MET A 85 -6.23 6.82 21.86
N MET A 86 -4.94 7.03 22.18
CA MET A 86 -4.43 6.94 23.54
C MET A 86 -5.13 7.93 24.49
N ASP A 87 -5.29 9.18 24.08
CA ASP A 87 -5.99 10.21 24.86
C ASP A 87 -7.49 9.87 25.05
N SER A 88 -8.05 9.09 24.13
CA SER A 88 -9.44 8.59 24.20
C SER A 88 -9.57 7.29 25.02
N GLY A 89 -8.49 6.82 25.66
CA GLY A 89 -8.50 5.65 26.55
C GLY A 89 -8.31 4.32 25.86
N TYR A 90 -7.74 4.32 24.63
CA TYR A 90 -7.32 3.08 23.97
C TYR A 90 -5.91 2.67 24.44
N ASP A 91 -5.69 1.38 24.55
CA ASP A 91 -4.35 0.87 24.84
C ASP A 91 -3.37 1.17 23.70
N THR A 92 -2.12 1.49 24.04
CA THR A 92 -1.08 1.86 23.07
C THR A 92 -0.80 0.75 22.07
N ASP A 93 -0.76 -0.52 22.52
CA ASP A 93 -0.56 -1.67 21.65
C ASP A 93 -1.63 -1.73 20.56
N TYR A 94 -2.89 -1.63 20.94
CA TYR A 94 -3.99 -1.66 20.01
C TYR A 94 -4.00 -0.47 19.04
N ALA A 95 -3.72 0.74 19.52
CA ALA A 95 -3.66 1.93 18.67
C ALA A 95 -2.58 1.81 17.59
N VAL A 96 -1.41 1.27 17.97
CA VAL A 96 -0.30 1.05 17.01
C VAL A 96 -0.61 -0.12 16.08
N ASP A 97 -1.14 -1.25 16.60
CA ASP A 97 -1.50 -2.42 15.79
C ASP A 97 -2.46 -2.06 14.65
N VAL A 98 -3.54 -1.34 14.98
CA VAL A 98 -4.50 -0.86 13.97
C VAL A 98 -3.81 0.02 12.95
N THR A 99 -2.98 0.96 13.39
CA THR A 99 -2.32 1.94 12.50
C THR A 99 -1.38 1.26 11.51
N ILE A 100 -0.51 0.37 11.97
CA ILE A 100 0.48 -0.26 11.09
C ILE A 100 -0.16 -1.25 10.12
N THR A 101 -1.18 -1.99 10.56
CA THR A 101 -1.86 -2.96 9.68
C THR A 101 -2.75 -2.26 8.65
N SER A 102 -3.39 -1.15 9.00
CA SER A 102 -4.15 -0.34 8.04
C SER A 102 -3.24 0.38 7.04
N ALA A 103 -2.07 0.85 7.44
CA ALA A 103 -1.09 1.43 6.53
C ALA A 103 -0.59 0.39 5.50
N CYS A 104 -0.36 -0.85 5.92
CA CYS A 104 -0.03 -1.95 5.01
C CYS A 104 -1.17 -2.28 4.03
N GLN A 105 -2.43 -2.20 4.48
CA GLN A 105 -3.60 -2.34 3.61
C GLN A 105 -3.65 -1.27 2.52
N GLY A 106 -3.30 -0.02 2.84
CA GLY A 106 -3.29 1.09 1.90
C GLY A 106 -2.41 0.84 0.66
N LEU A 107 -1.36 0.00 0.77
CA LEU A 107 -0.47 -0.32 -0.36
C LEU A 107 -1.15 -1.13 -1.48
N ILE A 108 -2.27 -1.80 -1.19
CA ILE A 108 -2.98 -2.66 -2.14
C ILE A 108 -4.06 -1.86 -2.87
N ILE A 109 -4.55 -0.80 -2.24
CA ILE A 109 -5.58 0.06 -2.82
C ILE A 109 -4.95 1.00 -3.85
N PRO A 110 -5.49 1.06 -5.08
CA PRO A 110 -4.96 1.97 -6.08
C PRO A 110 -5.19 3.45 -5.72
N PRO A 111 -4.28 4.31 -6.18
CA PRO A 111 -3.07 4.04 -6.95
C PRO A 111 -1.90 3.55 -6.07
N SER A 112 -1.19 2.52 -6.54
CA SER A 112 -0.06 1.91 -5.81
C SER A 112 1.21 1.92 -6.67
N HIS A 113 2.25 2.60 -6.21
CA HIS A 113 3.53 2.61 -6.92
C HIS A 113 4.19 1.22 -6.93
N ASN A 114 3.93 0.38 -5.92
CA ASN A 114 4.43 -0.99 -5.87
C ASN A 114 3.84 -1.87 -6.98
N MET A 115 2.57 -1.64 -7.34
CA MET A 115 1.95 -2.32 -8.50
C MET A 115 2.59 -1.88 -9.82
N ILE A 116 3.03 -0.61 -9.93
CA ILE A 116 3.76 -0.13 -11.12
C ILE A 116 5.13 -0.78 -11.21
N ILE A 117 5.86 -0.88 -10.09
CA ILE A 117 7.15 -1.57 -10.01
C ILE A 117 6.97 -3.03 -10.43
N PHE A 118 5.93 -3.71 -9.94
CA PHE A 118 5.61 -5.07 -10.35
C PHE A 118 5.32 -5.16 -11.86
N ALA A 119 4.49 -4.27 -12.40
CA ALA A 119 4.14 -4.27 -13.83
C ALA A 119 5.37 -4.19 -14.73
N VAL A 120 6.33 -3.32 -14.38
CA VAL A 120 7.60 -3.18 -15.11
C VAL A 120 8.48 -4.41 -14.94
N SER A 121 8.60 -4.93 -13.71
CA SER A 121 9.44 -6.10 -13.40
C SER A 121 8.91 -7.39 -14.01
N ALA A 122 7.60 -7.48 -14.20
CA ALA A 122 6.92 -8.63 -14.82
C ALA A 122 6.93 -8.61 -16.36
N GLY A 123 7.59 -7.64 -16.99
CA GLY A 123 7.71 -7.56 -18.43
C GLY A 123 6.54 -6.87 -19.15
N GLY A 124 5.85 -5.93 -18.49
CA GLY A 124 4.84 -5.09 -19.12
C GLY A 124 3.39 -5.54 -18.85
N VAL A 125 3.13 -6.11 -17.70
CA VAL A 125 1.75 -6.36 -17.23
C VAL A 125 1.01 -5.01 -17.11
N SER A 126 -0.28 -5.01 -17.49
CA SER A 126 -1.09 -3.78 -17.47
C SER A 126 -1.25 -3.21 -16.07
N VAL A 127 -0.79 -1.97 -15.88
CA VAL A 127 -0.94 -1.23 -14.61
C VAL A 127 -2.42 -1.00 -14.28
N GLY A 128 -3.24 -0.69 -15.29
CA GLY A 128 -4.68 -0.50 -15.11
C GLY A 128 -5.38 -1.77 -14.59
N GLN A 129 -5.02 -2.93 -15.13
CA GLN A 129 -5.56 -4.21 -14.66
C GLN A 129 -5.09 -4.54 -13.24
N LEU A 130 -3.83 -4.22 -12.89
CA LEU A 130 -3.33 -4.38 -11.51
C LEU A 130 -4.06 -3.47 -10.53
N PHE A 131 -4.30 -2.22 -10.90
CA PHE A 131 -5.06 -1.29 -10.08
C PHE A 131 -6.48 -1.80 -9.83
N LEU A 132 -7.19 -2.19 -10.88
CA LEU A 132 -8.52 -2.80 -10.73
C LEU A 132 -8.49 -4.09 -9.92
N GLY A 133 -7.49 -4.93 -10.14
CA GLY A 133 -7.29 -6.19 -9.42
C GLY A 133 -7.01 -6.01 -7.93
N GLY A 134 -6.39 -4.90 -7.53
CA GLY A 134 -6.11 -4.57 -6.12
C GLY A 134 -7.30 -3.99 -5.36
N MET A 135 -8.31 -3.42 -6.05
CA MET A 135 -9.45 -2.75 -5.40
C MET A 135 -10.23 -3.68 -4.47
N LEU A 136 -10.71 -4.80 -5.00
CA LEU A 136 -11.52 -5.74 -4.21
C LEU A 136 -10.73 -6.39 -3.07
N PRO A 137 -9.51 -6.93 -3.28
CA PRO A 137 -8.64 -7.40 -2.19
C PRO A 137 -8.36 -6.35 -1.13
N GLY A 138 -8.09 -5.11 -1.51
CA GLY A 138 -7.85 -4.00 -0.60
C GLY A 138 -9.06 -3.68 0.29
N VAL A 139 -10.26 -3.65 -0.30
CA VAL A 139 -11.52 -3.46 0.44
C VAL A 139 -11.79 -4.65 1.37
N LEU A 140 -11.59 -5.88 0.89
CA LEU A 140 -11.76 -7.09 1.72
C LEU A 140 -10.81 -7.11 2.91
N LEU A 141 -9.55 -6.70 2.71
CA LEU A 141 -8.59 -6.58 3.79
C LEU A 141 -9.03 -5.51 4.80
N GLY A 142 -9.47 -4.35 4.34
CA GLY A 142 -10.00 -3.30 5.20
C GLY A 142 -11.19 -3.79 6.03
N MET A 143 -12.15 -4.47 5.40
CA MET A 143 -13.28 -5.05 6.13
C MET A 143 -12.83 -6.09 7.17
N ALA A 144 -11.88 -6.95 6.83
CA ALA A 144 -11.33 -7.93 7.77
C ALA A 144 -10.67 -7.26 8.98
N LEU A 145 -9.85 -6.23 8.73
CA LEU A 145 -9.22 -5.43 9.80
C LEU A 145 -10.27 -4.68 10.62
N MET A 146 -11.31 -4.10 10.00
CA MET A 146 -12.40 -3.44 10.71
C MET A 146 -13.18 -4.40 11.61
N ILE A 147 -13.44 -5.62 11.16
CA ILE A 147 -14.12 -6.65 11.95
C ILE A 147 -13.28 -7.05 13.17
N ILE A 148 -12.00 -7.39 12.96
CA ILE A 148 -11.10 -7.77 14.06
C ILE A 148 -10.93 -6.62 15.05
N SER A 149 -10.70 -5.43 14.56
CA SER A 149 -10.58 -4.21 15.34
C SER A 149 -11.85 -3.97 16.18
N TYR A 150 -13.03 -4.09 15.59
CA TYR A 150 -14.29 -3.96 16.30
C TYR A 150 -14.48 -5.01 17.41
N VAL A 151 -14.17 -6.26 17.12
CA VAL A 151 -14.25 -7.36 18.11
C VAL A 151 -13.34 -7.08 19.31
N ILE A 152 -12.11 -6.65 19.07
CA ILE A 152 -11.16 -6.29 20.12
C ILE A 152 -11.68 -5.07 20.91
N ALA A 153 -12.20 -4.04 20.23
CA ALA A 153 -12.72 -2.85 20.86
C ALA A 153 -13.92 -3.14 21.77
N VAL A 154 -14.78 -4.09 21.38
CA VAL A 154 -15.90 -4.54 22.22
C VAL A 154 -15.37 -5.30 23.44
N LYS A 155 -14.41 -6.22 23.26
CA LYS A 155 -13.83 -7.01 24.35
C LYS A 155 -13.08 -6.16 25.38
N ARG A 156 -12.32 -5.16 24.91
CA ARG A 156 -11.58 -4.23 25.79
C ARG A 156 -12.43 -3.06 26.31
N GLY A 157 -13.69 -2.95 25.91
CA GLY A 157 -14.61 -1.94 26.41
C GLY A 157 -14.37 -0.50 25.96
N TYR A 158 -13.71 -0.31 24.81
CA TYR A 158 -13.37 1.05 24.33
C TYR A 158 -14.60 1.93 24.08
N PRO A 159 -14.45 3.28 24.15
CA PRO A 159 -15.54 4.21 24.03
C PRO A 159 -16.18 4.22 22.64
N LYS A 160 -17.39 4.73 22.58
CA LYS A 160 -18.06 5.11 21.31
C LYS A 160 -17.70 6.54 20.96
N GLY A 161 -17.54 6.82 19.67
CA GLY A 161 -17.31 8.18 19.21
C GLY A 161 -18.52 9.10 19.36
N ALA A 162 -18.26 10.39 19.34
CA ALA A 162 -19.27 11.42 19.47
C ALA A 162 -20.23 11.45 18.25
N LYS A 163 -21.46 11.91 18.47
CA LYS A 163 -22.42 12.16 17.38
C LYS A 163 -22.06 13.47 16.68
N ILE A 164 -21.85 13.42 15.39
CA ILE A 164 -21.63 14.60 14.54
C ILE A 164 -22.99 15.03 13.99
N SER A 165 -23.29 16.34 14.03
CA SER A 165 -24.51 16.91 13.45
C SER A 165 -24.51 16.74 11.93
N PHE A 166 -25.70 16.54 11.33
CA PHE A 166 -25.84 16.41 9.88
C PHE A 166 -25.30 17.62 9.11
N LYS A 167 -25.51 18.84 9.62
CA LYS A 167 -24.96 20.06 9.02
C LYS A 167 -23.42 20.09 9.06
N GLU A 168 -22.84 19.65 10.14
CA GLU A 168 -21.40 19.55 10.31
C GLU A 168 -20.83 18.44 9.42
N ALA A 169 -21.51 17.30 9.32
CA ALA A 169 -21.14 16.19 8.44
C ALA A 169 -21.06 16.62 6.97
N ILE A 170 -22.01 17.41 6.47
CA ILE A 170 -21.99 17.96 5.11
C ILE A 170 -20.79 18.91 4.93
N LYS A 171 -20.50 19.76 5.91
CA LYS A 171 -19.37 20.69 5.86
C LYS A 171 -18.03 19.93 5.80
N ILE A 172 -17.89 18.90 6.63
CA ILE A 172 -16.70 18.05 6.63
C ILE A 172 -16.56 17.30 5.29
N ALA A 173 -17.65 16.69 4.81
CA ALA A 173 -17.64 15.98 3.54
C ALA A 173 -17.26 16.89 2.36
N SER A 174 -17.82 18.11 2.31
CA SER A 174 -17.48 19.09 1.26
C SER A 174 -16.01 19.53 1.30
N SER A 175 -15.40 19.59 2.47
CA SER A 175 -13.98 19.91 2.61
C SER A 175 -13.06 18.78 2.21
N ALA A 176 -13.46 17.52 2.41
CA ALA A 176 -12.66 16.35 2.10
C ALA A 176 -12.76 15.91 0.63
N ILE A 177 -13.87 16.24 -0.05
CA ILE A 177 -14.17 15.76 -1.40
C ILE A 177 -13.08 16.14 -2.41
N LEU A 178 -12.48 17.34 -2.28
CA LEU A 178 -11.40 17.78 -3.15
C LEU A 178 -10.15 16.92 -2.98
N GLY A 179 -9.82 16.49 -1.76
CA GLY A 179 -8.72 15.57 -1.53
C GLY A 179 -9.00 14.18 -2.12
N LEU A 180 -10.22 13.67 -1.94
CA LEU A 180 -10.64 12.37 -2.45
C LEU A 180 -10.73 12.33 -3.98
N LEU A 181 -11.03 13.45 -4.63
CA LEU A 181 -11.06 13.56 -6.08
C LEU A 181 -9.68 13.26 -6.72
N THR A 182 -8.58 13.42 -6.00
CA THR A 182 -7.25 13.02 -6.51
C THR A 182 -7.22 11.53 -6.86
N ALA A 183 -7.72 10.67 -5.97
CA ALA A 183 -7.81 9.23 -6.22
C ALA A 183 -8.77 8.92 -7.38
N VAL A 184 -9.90 9.64 -7.45
CA VAL A 184 -10.88 9.49 -8.54
C VAL A 184 -10.28 9.89 -9.88
N ILE A 185 -9.48 10.94 -9.96
CA ILE A 185 -8.78 11.37 -11.17
C ILE A 185 -7.82 10.28 -11.65
N ILE A 186 -7.02 9.71 -10.74
CA ILE A 186 -6.06 8.68 -11.09
C ILE A 186 -6.78 7.42 -11.57
N ILE A 187 -7.66 6.89 -10.74
CA ILE A 187 -8.36 5.63 -11.02
C ILE A 187 -9.28 5.80 -12.23
N GLY A 188 -10.10 6.83 -12.25
CA GLY A 188 -11.05 7.10 -13.33
C GLY A 188 -10.37 7.39 -14.66
N GLY A 189 -9.24 8.11 -14.65
CA GLY A 189 -8.45 8.41 -15.84
C GLY A 189 -7.85 7.15 -16.47
N VAL A 190 -7.31 6.25 -15.64
CA VAL A 190 -6.72 4.98 -16.12
C VAL A 190 -7.80 3.99 -16.56
N ILE A 191 -8.89 3.84 -15.81
CA ILE A 191 -9.97 2.90 -16.13
C ILE A 191 -10.75 3.36 -17.38
N GLY A 192 -11.01 4.68 -17.46
CA GLY A 192 -11.70 5.27 -18.62
C GLY A 192 -10.87 5.23 -19.90
N GLY A 193 -9.61 4.78 -19.85
CA GLY A 193 -8.70 4.78 -20.99
C GLY A 193 -8.34 6.18 -21.51
N VAL A 194 -8.67 7.22 -20.73
CA VAL A 194 -8.39 8.63 -21.08
C VAL A 194 -6.91 8.95 -20.88
N PHE A 195 -6.31 8.38 -19.84
CA PHE A 195 -4.93 8.60 -19.46
C PHE A 195 -4.20 7.28 -19.22
N THR A 196 -2.92 7.26 -19.55
CA THR A 196 -1.99 6.25 -19.03
C THR A 196 -1.77 6.46 -17.52
N ALA A 197 -1.20 5.47 -16.83
CA ALA A 197 -0.87 5.60 -15.41
C ALA A 197 0.07 6.80 -15.13
N THR A 198 1.00 7.08 -16.04
CA THR A 198 1.94 8.20 -15.95
C THR A 198 1.23 9.55 -16.11
N GLU A 199 0.37 9.68 -17.11
CA GLU A 199 -0.42 10.91 -17.34
C GLU A 199 -1.39 11.15 -16.17
N SER A 200 -2.08 10.11 -15.70
CA SER A 200 -2.95 10.22 -14.52
C SER A 200 -2.19 10.70 -13.27
N ALA A 201 -0.97 10.17 -13.05
CA ALA A 201 -0.13 10.61 -11.94
C ALA A 201 0.27 12.08 -12.06
N ALA A 202 0.64 12.54 -13.28
CA ALA A 202 0.99 13.94 -13.53
C ALA A 202 -0.19 14.89 -13.32
N VAL A 203 -1.39 14.52 -13.84
CA VAL A 203 -2.63 15.30 -13.65
C VAL A 203 -3.00 15.35 -12.17
N ALA A 204 -2.91 14.24 -11.45
CA ALA A 204 -3.19 14.18 -10.02
C ALA A 204 -2.20 15.02 -9.20
N CYS A 205 -0.93 15.02 -9.56
CA CYS A 205 0.09 15.86 -8.93
C CYS A 205 -0.22 17.35 -9.12
N LEU A 206 -0.55 17.78 -10.35
CA LEU A 206 -0.97 19.14 -10.64
C LEU A 206 -2.26 19.51 -9.88
N TYR A 207 -3.23 18.62 -9.85
CA TYR A 207 -4.47 18.81 -9.10
C TYR A 207 -4.20 18.96 -7.60
N ALA A 208 -3.40 18.07 -7.01
CA ALA A 208 -3.01 18.14 -5.60
C ALA A 208 -2.31 19.47 -5.27
N PHE A 209 -1.43 19.92 -6.16
CA PHE A 209 -0.76 21.23 -6.04
C PHE A 209 -1.78 22.37 -6.00
N ILE A 210 -2.71 22.42 -6.96
CA ILE A 210 -3.73 23.48 -7.03
C ILE A 210 -4.61 23.46 -5.78
N VAL A 211 -5.10 22.28 -5.38
CA VAL A 211 -5.98 22.15 -4.20
C VAL A 211 -5.27 22.59 -2.93
N THR A 212 -4.04 22.15 -2.73
CA THR A 212 -3.29 22.40 -1.49
C THR A 212 -2.91 23.87 -1.35
N PHE A 213 -2.32 24.48 -2.39
CA PHE A 213 -1.75 25.81 -2.30
C PHE A 213 -2.75 26.94 -2.59
N PHE A 214 -3.72 26.72 -3.47
CA PHE A 214 -4.63 27.78 -3.89
C PHE A 214 -6.03 27.67 -3.30
N ILE A 215 -6.53 26.46 -3.05
CA ILE A 215 -7.88 26.26 -2.51
C ILE A 215 -7.82 26.16 -0.99
N TYR A 216 -7.06 25.20 -0.45
CA TYR A 216 -6.95 25.02 1.01
C TYR A 216 -6.08 26.08 1.68
N ARG A 217 -5.02 26.50 1.01
CA ARG A 217 -4.09 27.55 1.49
C ARG A 217 -3.52 27.28 2.90
N GLU A 218 -3.35 26.01 3.25
CA GLU A 218 -2.82 25.63 4.57
C GLU A 218 -1.31 25.77 4.67
N ILE A 219 -0.62 25.72 3.56
CA ILE A 219 0.83 25.87 3.48
C ILE A 219 1.19 27.01 2.51
N PRO A 220 2.16 27.84 2.88
CA PRO A 220 2.67 28.89 2.00
C PRO A 220 3.51 28.28 0.87
N LEU A 221 3.55 28.94 -0.30
CA LEU A 221 4.38 28.52 -1.43
C LEU A 221 5.88 28.42 -1.09
N SER A 222 6.34 29.15 -0.08
CA SER A 222 7.73 29.08 0.41
C SER A 222 8.09 27.69 1.01
N LYS A 223 7.13 26.85 1.34
CA LYS A 223 7.39 25.46 1.77
C LYS A 223 7.54 24.47 0.63
N MET A 224 7.33 24.91 -0.62
CA MET A 224 7.46 24.05 -1.79
C MET A 224 8.87 23.47 -1.92
N ASP A 225 9.91 24.24 -1.58
CA ASP A 225 11.30 23.76 -1.62
C ASP A 225 11.53 22.58 -0.68
N GLU A 226 10.93 22.62 0.51
CA GLU A 226 11.01 21.52 1.48
C GLU A 226 10.28 20.26 0.96
N ILE A 227 9.07 20.44 0.42
CA ILE A 227 8.27 19.36 -0.18
C ILE A 227 9.02 18.72 -1.36
N LEU A 228 9.56 19.53 -2.26
CA LEU A 228 10.34 19.06 -3.40
C LEU A 228 11.60 18.32 -2.94
N LEU A 229 12.29 18.82 -1.92
CA LEU A 229 13.49 18.17 -1.40
C LEU A 229 13.18 16.81 -0.79
N ASN A 230 12.08 16.69 -0.05
CA ASN A 230 11.63 15.43 0.52
C ASN A 230 11.22 14.43 -0.58
N ALA A 231 10.45 14.88 -1.57
CA ALA A 231 10.08 14.08 -2.72
C ALA A 231 11.32 13.60 -3.51
N LEU A 232 12.30 14.48 -3.72
CA LEU A 232 13.56 14.15 -4.41
C LEU A 232 14.41 13.15 -3.63
N ARG A 233 14.48 13.26 -2.29
CA ARG A 233 15.20 12.28 -1.45
C ARG A 233 14.58 10.90 -1.56
N THR A 234 13.26 10.81 -1.43
CA THR A 234 12.51 9.56 -1.59
C THR A 234 12.72 8.99 -2.99
N LEU A 235 12.56 9.82 -4.02
CA LEU A 235 12.74 9.43 -5.41
C LEU A 235 14.16 8.94 -5.70
N ALA A 236 15.19 9.64 -5.22
CA ALA A 236 16.58 9.25 -5.41
C ALA A 236 16.86 7.85 -4.83
N THR A 237 16.33 7.58 -3.64
CA THR A 237 16.44 6.26 -3.01
C THR A 237 15.76 5.18 -3.86
N VAL A 238 14.52 5.43 -4.29
CA VAL A 238 13.75 4.47 -5.11
C VAL A 238 14.45 4.21 -6.44
N LEU A 239 14.87 5.26 -7.16
CA LEU A 239 15.54 5.10 -8.45
C LEU A 239 16.91 4.39 -8.33
N ALA A 240 17.69 4.70 -7.28
CA ALA A 240 18.94 4.00 -7.02
C ALA A 240 18.71 2.50 -6.77
N LEU A 241 17.71 2.17 -5.96
CA LEU A 241 17.32 0.77 -5.71
C LEU A 241 16.85 0.09 -7.01
N LEU A 242 16.00 0.75 -7.81
CA LEU A 242 15.53 0.22 -9.08
C LEU A 242 16.69 -0.08 -10.05
N ALA A 243 17.64 0.84 -10.17
CA ALA A 243 18.83 0.66 -11.00
C ALA A 243 19.65 -0.57 -10.55
N CYS A 244 19.97 -0.64 -9.25
CA CYS A 244 20.74 -1.75 -8.67
C CYS A 244 20.02 -3.09 -8.81
N CYS A 245 18.72 -3.14 -8.52
CA CYS A 245 17.92 -4.36 -8.62
C CYS A 245 17.80 -4.86 -10.06
N ASN A 246 17.69 -3.96 -11.05
CA ASN A 246 17.68 -4.36 -12.45
C ASN A 246 19.01 -4.98 -12.89
N ALA A 247 20.14 -4.37 -12.49
CA ALA A 247 21.45 -4.93 -12.77
C ALA A 247 21.66 -6.30 -12.09
N PHE A 248 21.18 -6.44 -10.85
CA PHE A 248 21.21 -7.70 -10.11
C PHE A 248 20.31 -8.76 -10.76
N GLY A 249 19.08 -8.39 -11.14
CA GLY A 249 18.15 -9.28 -11.85
C GLY A 249 18.71 -9.78 -13.18
N TRP A 250 19.37 -8.89 -13.95
CA TRP A 250 20.07 -9.29 -15.16
C TRP A 250 21.19 -10.30 -14.87
N PHE A 251 21.96 -10.10 -13.80
CA PHE A 251 23.02 -11.03 -13.40
C PHE A 251 22.45 -12.40 -12.99
N LEU A 252 21.34 -12.41 -12.24
CA LEU A 252 20.66 -13.65 -11.89
C LEU A 252 20.12 -14.41 -13.13
N ALA A 253 19.57 -13.65 -14.10
CA ALA A 253 19.11 -14.23 -15.36
C ALA A 253 20.28 -14.81 -16.19
N TYR A 254 21.42 -14.12 -16.21
CA TYR A 254 22.65 -14.61 -16.86
C TYR A 254 23.14 -15.93 -16.25
N LEU A 255 23.06 -16.05 -14.93
CA LEU A 255 23.41 -17.28 -14.19
C LEU A 255 22.32 -18.35 -14.24
N LYS A 256 21.20 -18.10 -14.96
CA LYS A 256 20.05 -19.02 -15.07
C LYS A 256 19.40 -19.36 -13.71
N ILE A 257 19.54 -18.49 -12.71
CA ILE A 257 18.97 -18.67 -11.38
C ILE A 257 17.42 -18.85 -11.42
N PRO A 258 16.66 -18.11 -12.24
CA PRO A 258 15.22 -18.35 -12.35
C PRO A 258 14.87 -19.79 -12.76
N ALA A 259 15.61 -20.36 -13.70
CA ALA A 259 15.42 -21.75 -14.13
C ALA A 259 15.76 -22.77 -13.03
N LEU A 260 16.82 -22.52 -12.27
CA LEU A 260 17.21 -23.37 -11.13
C LEU A 260 16.13 -23.34 -10.02
N ILE A 261 15.64 -22.14 -9.68
CA ILE A 261 14.58 -21.97 -8.68
C ILE A 261 13.27 -22.61 -9.14
N THR A 262 12.93 -22.43 -10.42
CA THR A 262 11.75 -23.10 -11.02
C THR A 262 11.88 -24.62 -10.89
N GLY A 263 13.02 -25.18 -11.30
CA GLY A 263 13.30 -26.62 -11.18
C GLY A 263 13.25 -27.11 -9.74
N ALA A 264 13.81 -26.36 -8.80
CA ALA A 264 13.77 -26.70 -7.38
C ALA A 264 12.35 -26.69 -6.80
N LEU A 265 11.56 -25.63 -7.06
CA LEU A 265 10.19 -25.53 -6.57
C LEU A 265 9.28 -26.61 -7.16
N LEU A 266 9.35 -26.87 -8.47
CA LEU A 266 8.58 -27.93 -9.13
C LEU A 266 9.10 -29.32 -8.77
N GLY A 267 10.38 -29.45 -8.41
CA GLY A 267 10.97 -30.68 -7.89
C GLY A 267 10.47 -31.08 -6.50
N VAL A 268 10.05 -30.09 -5.68
CA VAL A 268 9.41 -30.36 -4.38
C VAL A 268 7.99 -30.89 -4.56
N SER A 269 7.22 -30.29 -5.47
CA SER A 269 5.84 -30.72 -5.74
C SER A 269 5.34 -30.17 -7.08
N ASN A 270 4.64 -31.00 -7.83
CA ASN A 270 3.86 -30.58 -9.00
C ASN A 270 2.46 -30.06 -8.64
N ASN A 271 2.08 -30.08 -7.36
CA ASN A 271 0.79 -29.59 -6.91
C ASN A 271 0.81 -28.05 -6.82
N LYS A 272 -0.05 -27.39 -7.60
CA LYS A 272 -0.21 -25.94 -7.64
C LYS A 272 -0.38 -25.33 -6.22
N ILE A 273 -1.15 -25.97 -5.35
CA ILE A 273 -1.42 -25.47 -4.00
C ILE A 273 -0.13 -25.44 -3.18
N VAL A 274 0.67 -26.50 -3.21
CA VAL A 274 1.94 -26.59 -2.49
C VAL A 274 2.93 -25.56 -2.99
N VAL A 275 3.07 -25.41 -4.30
CA VAL A 275 3.98 -24.41 -4.90
C VAL A 275 3.57 -23.00 -4.50
N LEU A 276 2.29 -22.66 -4.53
CA LEU A 276 1.79 -21.32 -4.12
C LEU A 276 2.01 -21.06 -2.63
N LEU A 277 1.83 -22.06 -1.76
CA LEU A 277 2.14 -21.94 -0.33
C LEU A 277 3.62 -21.72 -0.08
N LEU A 278 4.50 -22.44 -0.80
CA LEU A 278 5.95 -22.25 -0.69
C LEU A 278 6.36 -20.85 -1.16
N ILE A 279 5.79 -20.36 -2.26
CA ILE A 279 6.03 -18.98 -2.72
C ILE A 279 5.55 -17.95 -1.69
N ASN A 280 4.36 -18.12 -1.13
CA ASN A 280 3.86 -17.23 -0.08
C ASN A 280 4.76 -17.23 1.15
N LEU A 281 5.22 -18.38 1.60
CA LEU A 281 6.13 -18.52 2.74
C LEU A 281 7.47 -17.83 2.46
N LEU A 282 8.04 -18.05 1.27
CA LEU A 282 9.28 -17.42 0.84
C LEU A 282 9.15 -15.90 0.82
N LEU A 283 8.09 -15.36 0.20
CA LEU A 283 7.86 -13.93 0.10
C LEU A 283 7.62 -13.31 1.48
N LEU A 284 6.85 -13.97 2.36
CA LEU A 284 6.66 -13.52 3.74
C LEU A 284 8.01 -13.45 4.48
N ALA A 285 8.82 -14.50 4.40
CA ALA A 285 10.12 -14.55 5.07
C ALA A 285 11.06 -13.43 4.56
N LEU A 286 11.12 -13.21 3.24
CA LEU A 286 11.93 -12.14 2.66
C LEU A 286 11.38 -10.75 3.01
N GLY A 287 10.05 -10.58 3.01
CA GLY A 287 9.38 -9.32 3.33
C GLY A 287 9.56 -8.85 4.78
N THR A 288 9.88 -9.76 5.72
CA THR A 288 10.21 -9.37 7.09
C THR A 288 11.60 -8.70 7.22
N ILE A 289 12.48 -8.87 6.22
CA ILE A 289 13.89 -8.44 6.26
C ILE A 289 14.13 -7.25 5.33
N MET A 290 13.51 -7.25 4.16
CA MET A 290 13.75 -6.29 3.09
C MET A 290 12.51 -5.46 2.79
N ASP A 291 12.73 -4.24 2.27
CA ASP A 291 11.64 -3.39 1.79
C ASP A 291 10.97 -3.96 0.54
N MET A 292 9.72 -3.54 0.30
CA MET A 292 8.84 -4.10 -0.73
C MET A 292 9.37 -3.85 -2.15
N ALA A 293 9.81 -2.64 -2.48
CA ALA A 293 10.19 -2.28 -3.84
C ALA A 293 11.38 -3.10 -4.37
N PRO A 294 12.50 -3.26 -3.64
CA PRO A 294 13.59 -4.15 -4.04
C PRO A 294 13.14 -5.61 -4.19
N LEU A 295 12.31 -6.10 -3.26
CA LEU A 295 11.83 -7.47 -3.31
C LEU A 295 10.98 -7.74 -4.56
N ILE A 296 10.06 -6.85 -4.90
CA ILE A 296 9.25 -6.98 -6.11
C ILE A 296 10.18 -7.09 -7.34
N MET A 297 11.18 -6.21 -7.45
CA MET A 297 12.06 -6.19 -8.61
C MET A 297 12.93 -7.42 -8.74
N ILE A 298 13.42 -7.96 -7.62
CA ILE A 298 14.30 -9.13 -7.61
C ILE A 298 13.49 -10.41 -7.80
N THR A 299 12.38 -10.56 -7.06
CA THR A 299 11.65 -11.82 -7.01
C THR A 299 10.68 -12.00 -8.18
N THR A 300 10.14 -10.93 -8.75
CA THR A 300 9.20 -11.02 -9.88
C THR A 300 9.81 -11.77 -11.08
N PRO A 301 10.96 -11.38 -11.65
CA PRO A 301 11.52 -12.09 -12.80
C PRO A 301 11.96 -13.52 -12.47
N ILE A 302 12.24 -13.81 -11.19
CA ILE A 302 12.59 -15.15 -10.72
C ILE A 302 11.35 -16.05 -10.66
N LEU A 303 10.24 -15.54 -10.12
CA LEU A 303 9.05 -16.32 -9.85
C LEU A 303 8.07 -16.35 -11.04
N MET A 304 8.11 -15.38 -11.96
CA MET A 304 7.22 -15.33 -13.12
C MET A 304 7.23 -16.63 -13.96
N PRO A 305 8.37 -17.26 -14.27
CA PRO A 305 8.37 -18.54 -14.98
C PRO A 305 7.65 -19.65 -14.21
N VAL A 306 7.80 -19.70 -12.87
CA VAL A 306 7.07 -20.66 -12.01
C VAL A 306 5.58 -20.41 -12.08
N ILE A 307 5.16 -19.15 -11.93
CA ILE A 307 3.75 -18.73 -11.97
C ILE A 307 3.10 -19.11 -13.30
N GLN A 308 3.81 -18.88 -14.41
CA GLN A 308 3.33 -19.26 -15.75
C GLN A 308 3.21 -20.78 -15.91
N SER A 309 4.18 -21.55 -15.39
CA SER A 309 4.16 -23.02 -15.49
C SER A 309 3.00 -23.67 -14.73
N ILE A 310 2.56 -23.07 -13.62
CA ILE A 310 1.40 -23.56 -12.84
C ILE A 310 0.06 -22.92 -13.26
N GLY A 311 0.06 -22.12 -14.33
CA GLY A 311 -1.13 -21.50 -14.89
C GLY A 311 -1.80 -20.48 -13.97
N MET A 312 -1.03 -19.70 -13.20
CA MET A 312 -1.56 -18.57 -12.42
C MET A 312 -1.50 -17.29 -13.25
N ASN A 313 -2.56 -16.47 -13.14
CA ASN A 313 -2.64 -15.19 -13.87
C ASN A 313 -1.60 -14.21 -13.30
N PRO A 314 -0.79 -13.51 -14.14
CA PRO A 314 0.20 -12.53 -13.70
C PRO A 314 -0.37 -11.38 -12.86
N ILE A 315 -1.61 -10.94 -13.14
CA ILE A 315 -2.28 -9.89 -12.35
C ILE A 315 -2.60 -10.39 -10.95
N GLN A 316 -3.14 -11.60 -10.84
CA GLN A 316 -3.40 -12.23 -9.55
C GLN A 316 -2.10 -12.39 -8.75
N PHE A 317 -1.03 -12.82 -9.39
CA PHE A 317 0.27 -12.94 -8.75
C PHE A 317 0.81 -11.59 -8.27
N GLY A 318 0.67 -10.53 -9.06
CA GLY A 318 1.11 -9.20 -8.66
C GLY A 318 0.39 -8.67 -7.42
N VAL A 319 -0.93 -8.80 -7.38
CA VAL A 319 -1.73 -8.38 -6.22
C VAL A 319 -1.41 -9.26 -5.00
N MET A 320 -1.28 -10.58 -5.19
CA MET A 320 -0.85 -11.51 -4.14
C MET A 320 0.52 -11.13 -3.57
N MET A 321 1.50 -10.83 -4.43
CA MET A 321 2.85 -10.43 -4.02
C MET A 321 2.84 -9.13 -3.23
N VAL A 322 2.14 -8.09 -3.70
CA VAL A 322 2.04 -6.80 -2.99
C VAL A 322 1.39 -6.99 -1.63
N LEU A 323 0.31 -7.78 -1.53
CA LEU A 323 -0.34 -8.09 -0.26
C LEU A 323 0.59 -8.86 0.70
N ASN A 324 1.27 -9.88 0.19
CA ASN A 324 2.19 -10.71 0.97
C ASN A 324 3.33 -9.87 1.56
N LEU A 325 3.99 -9.06 0.72
CA LEU A 325 5.09 -8.21 1.15
C LEU A 325 4.61 -7.09 2.09
N ALA A 326 3.38 -6.58 1.92
CA ALA A 326 2.78 -5.63 2.85
C ALA A 326 2.63 -6.24 4.26
N ILE A 327 2.26 -7.51 4.37
CA ILE A 327 2.25 -8.23 5.65
C ILE A 327 3.66 -8.33 6.22
N GLY A 328 4.67 -8.58 5.37
CA GLY A 328 6.08 -8.62 5.76
C GLY A 328 6.55 -7.33 6.41
N LEU A 329 6.14 -6.15 5.88
CA LEU A 329 6.53 -4.84 6.41
C LEU A 329 6.06 -4.58 7.85
N CYS A 330 5.04 -5.24 8.34
CA CYS A 330 4.58 -5.16 9.73
C CYS A 330 4.95 -6.39 10.57
N THR A 331 5.85 -7.27 10.06
CA THR A 331 6.24 -8.53 10.71
C THR A 331 7.71 -8.49 11.13
N PRO A 332 8.07 -8.92 12.37
CA PRO A 332 9.46 -9.06 12.78
C PRO A 332 10.26 -10.03 11.87
N PRO A 333 11.61 -9.95 11.77
CA PRO A 333 12.51 -9.25 12.70
C PRO A 333 12.74 -7.77 12.41
N VAL A 334 12.59 -7.29 11.17
CA VAL A 334 12.84 -5.88 10.83
C VAL A 334 11.53 -5.11 10.81
N GLY A 335 10.61 -5.43 9.88
CA GLY A 335 9.31 -4.79 9.77
C GLY A 335 9.37 -3.27 9.74
N ALA A 336 9.72 -2.66 8.60
CA ALA A 336 9.97 -1.22 8.54
C ALA A 336 8.80 -0.37 9.08
N VAL A 337 7.58 -0.78 8.80
CA VAL A 337 6.35 -0.12 9.29
C VAL A 337 6.14 -0.36 10.78
N LEU A 338 6.46 -1.58 11.25
CA LEU A 338 6.43 -1.94 12.67
C LEU A 338 7.37 -1.04 13.48
N PHE A 339 8.58 -0.80 12.98
CA PHE A 339 9.58 0.06 13.64
C PHE A 339 9.08 1.50 13.80
N VAL A 340 8.48 2.07 12.72
CA VAL A 340 7.93 3.43 12.77
C VAL A 340 6.77 3.52 13.76
N GLY A 341 5.86 2.54 13.75
CA GLY A 341 4.75 2.47 14.70
C GLY A 341 5.21 2.37 16.14
N CYS A 342 6.23 1.54 16.43
CA CYS A 342 6.87 1.45 17.76
C CYS A 342 7.43 2.79 18.23
N THR A 343 8.04 3.55 17.31
CA THR A 343 8.64 4.85 17.62
C THR A 343 7.58 5.88 17.99
N ILE A 344 6.49 5.96 17.24
CA ILE A 344 5.39 6.91 17.50
C ILE A 344 4.64 6.53 18.78
N GLY A 345 4.31 5.24 18.95
CA GLY A 345 3.60 4.73 20.13
C GLY A 345 4.47 4.60 21.38
N LYS A 346 5.81 4.78 21.27
CA LYS A 346 6.78 4.58 22.34
C LYS A 346 6.61 3.20 23.03
N ILE A 347 6.38 2.17 22.24
CA ILE A 347 6.16 0.80 22.68
C ILE A 347 7.26 -0.12 22.14
N SER A 348 7.62 -1.17 22.90
CA SER A 348 8.61 -2.14 22.45
C SER A 348 8.03 -3.06 21.34
N MET A 349 8.88 -3.42 20.38
CA MET A 349 8.51 -4.31 19.28
C MET A 349 8.01 -5.67 19.77
N GLU A 350 8.61 -6.20 20.86
CA GLU A 350 8.20 -7.49 21.44
C GLU A 350 6.75 -7.46 21.96
N LYS A 351 6.37 -6.37 22.66
CA LYS A 351 5.01 -6.21 23.19
C LYS A 351 4.00 -6.07 22.05
N LEU A 352 4.37 -5.26 21.04
CA LEU A 352 3.51 -5.01 19.89
C LEU A 352 3.29 -6.27 19.05
N THR A 353 4.34 -7.06 18.81
CA THR A 353 4.22 -8.32 18.04
C THR A 353 3.22 -9.30 18.66
N LYS A 354 3.13 -9.35 20.00
CA LYS A 354 2.17 -10.23 20.68
C LYS A 354 0.73 -9.78 20.47
N SER A 355 0.45 -8.48 20.40
CA SER A 355 -0.90 -7.95 20.17
C SER A 355 -1.34 -8.01 18.71
N LEU A 356 -0.40 -8.10 17.77
CA LEU A 356 -0.65 -8.17 16.33
C LEU A 356 -1.23 -9.51 15.84
N PHE A 357 -1.14 -10.59 16.61
CA PHE A 357 -1.57 -11.92 16.14
C PHE A 357 -2.99 -11.97 15.53
N PRO A 358 -4.03 -11.36 16.12
CA PRO A 358 -5.36 -11.34 15.52
C PRO A 358 -5.40 -10.61 14.15
N PHE A 359 -4.62 -9.54 14.02
CA PHE A 359 -4.52 -8.79 12.76
C PHE A 359 -3.78 -9.60 11.70
N TYR A 360 -2.68 -10.28 12.05
CA TYR A 360 -2.01 -11.21 11.14
C TYR A 360 -2.94 -12.31 10.64
N ALA A 361 -3.76 -12.89 11.53
CA ALA A 361 -4.72 -13.91 11.12
C ALA A 361 -5.70 -13.38 10.07
N ALA A 362 -6.21 -12.15 10.24
CA ALA A 362 -7.08 -11.50 9.26
C ALA A 362 -6.36 -11.24 7.93
N MET A 363 -5.14 -10.70 7.97
CA MET A 363 -4.33 -10.40 6.79
C MET A 363 -3.98 -11.68 6.01
N LEU A 364 -3.56 -12.73 6.72
CA LEU A 364 -3.23 -14.03 6.13
C LEU A 364 -4.47 -14.73 5.53
N ALA A 365 -5.64 -14.60 6.17
CA ALA A 365 -6.89 -15.13 5.61
C ALA A 365 -7.21 -14.48 4.25
N VAL A 366 -7.08 -13.15 4.14
CA VAL A 366 -7.28 -12.44 2.87
C VAL A 366 -6.17 -12.80 1.87
N LEU A 367 -4.91 -12.96 2.30
CA LEU A 367 -3.82 -13.41 1.43
C LEU A 367 -4.13 -14.79 0.84
N MET A 368 -4.61 -15.74 1.65
CA MET A 368 -5.00 -17.06 1.14
C MET A 368 -6.17 -16.97 0.16
N LEU A 369 -7.16 -16.13 0.45
CA LEU A 369 -8.26 -15.87 -0.47
C LEU A 369 -7.77 -15.35 -1.82
N VAL A 370 -6.91 -14.33 -1.84
CA VAL A 370 -6.30 -13.76 -3.05
C VAL A 370 -5.44 -14.79 -3.80
N THR A 371 -4.74 -15.65 -3.07
CA THR A 371 -3.88 -16.69 -3.64
C THR A 371 -4.69 -17.78 -4.37
N PHE A 372 -5.78 -18.26 -3.77
CA PHE A 372 -6.48 -19.45 -4.25
C PHE A 372 -7.78 -19.16 -4.99
N VAL A 373 -8.33 -17.94 -4.89
CA VAL A 373 -9.58 -17.53 -5.56
C VAL A 373 -9.28 -16.43 -6.57
N PRO A 374 -9.00 -16.77 -7.85
CA PRO A 374 -8.65 -15.79 -8.90
C PRO A 374 -9.71 -14.71 -9.09
N GLU A 375 -10.99 -15.08 -8.91
CA GLU A 375 -12.14 -14.19 -9.09
C GLU A 375 -12.07 -12.96 -8.17
N VAL A 376 -11.50 -13.09 -6.98
CA VAL A 376 -11.34 -11.97 -6.03
C VAL A 376 -10.47 -10.87 -6.62
N VAL A 377 -9.48 -11.23 -7.44
CA VAL A 377 -8.60 -10.26 -8.11
C VAL A 377 -9.12 -9.89 -9.49
N LEU A 378 -9.59 -10.89 -10.26
CA LEU A 378 -9.89 -10.71 -11.67
C LEU A 378 -11.33 -10.26 -11.95
N PHE A 379 -12.21 -10.22 -10.94
CA PHE A 379 -13.61 -9.85 -11.12
C PHE A 379 -13.77 -8.44 -11.69
N ILE A 380 -13.17 -7.44 -11.06
CA ILE A 380 -13.27 -6.04 -11.51
C ILE A 380 -12.55 -5.81 -12.85
N PRO A 381 -11.29 -6.28 -13.06
CA PRO A 381 -10.64 -6.20 -14.35
C PRO A 381 -11.46 -6.80 -15.50
N ASN A 382 -12.00 -8.00 -15.31
CA ASN A 382 -12.79 -8.68 -16.34
C ASN A 382 -14.15 -8.01 -16.62
N LEU A 383 -14.70 -7.28 -15.65
CA LEU A 383 -15.96 -6.55 -15.80
C LEU A 383 -15.77 -5.24 -16.58
N LEU A 384 -14.68 -4.51 -16.33
CA LEU A 384 -14.48 -3.14 -16.81
C LEU A 384 -13.53 -3.02 -18.02
N LEU A 385 -12.66 -3.99 -18.22
CA LEU A 385 -11.66 -3.99 -19.31
C LEU A 385 -11.89 -5.20 -20.24
N LYS A 386 -13.09 -5.28 -20.81
CA LYS A 386 -13.42 -6.25 -21.86
C LYS A 386 -12.79 -5.85 -23.18
#